data_3a284dfa2cc1ba9d0d539c1badb41b6a
#
_entry.id   3a284dfa2cc1ba9d0d539c1badb41b6a
#
_cell.length_a   1.000
_cell.length_b   1.000
_cell.length_c   1.000
_cell.angle_alpha   90.00
_cell.angle_beta   90.00
_cell.angle_gamma   90.00
#
_symmetry.space_group_name_H-M   'P 1'
#
loop_
_entity.id
_entity.type
_entity.pdbx_description
1 polymer ?
#
loop_
_entity_poly.entity_id
_entity_poly.type
_entity_poly.pdbx_seq_one_letter_code
_entity_poly.pdbx_strand_id
1 'polypeptide(L)'
;MELREINKLCDDLGAKIIKINEYKERGLIPNSGSPYLINEPEVFFTVISVGTAQAKAPEAEKFIARKMGWTKISPSLNKGDFKTPENNYIELKNSFSNKAGCLNLRQIRLWQEVDYYLCVYIDETNIDNSVVLLLTHEQMEEEVAICGSATHGTAAANANNQNIEYSITIKIGSPMMAQWIEKYNAPDIRNQIIGG
;
A
#
# COMPACT_ATOMS: atom_id res chain seq x y z
N MET A 1 7.94 23.28 11.74
CA MET A 1 6.57 23.25 11.21
C MET A 1 5.93 24.58 11.54
N GLU A 2 5.49 25.32 10.53
CA GLU A 2 4.89 26.64 10.74
C GLU A 2 3.46 26.53 11.30
N LEU A 3 2.99 27.54 12.05
CA LEU A 3 1.66 27.57 12.65
C LEU A 3 0.54 27.35 11.62
N ARG A 4 0.72 27.85 10.40
CA ARG A 4 -0.20 27.66 9.28
C ARG A 4 -0.30 26.20 8.84
N GLU A 5 0.81 25.45 8.86
CA GLU A 5 0.82 24.01 8.54
C GLU A 5 0.13 23.20 9.64
N ILE A 6 0.32 23.59 10.91
CA ILE A 6 -0.35 22.95 12.05
C ILE A 6 -1.86 23.14 11.94
N ASN A 7 -2.33 24.37 11.70
CA ASN A 7 -3.75 24.66 11.57
C ASN A 7 -4.37 23.85 10.41
N LYS A 8 -3.73 23.82 9.24
CA LYS A 8 -4.21 23.02 8.12
C LYS A 8 -4.31 21.53 8.47
N LEU A 9 -3.32 20.99 9.18
CA LEU A 9 -3.33 19.58 9.61
C LEU A 9 -4.48 19.31 10.59
N CYS A 10 -4.79 20.25 11.50
CA CYS A 10 -5.90 20.14 12.42
C CYS A 10 -7.25 20.19 11.70
N ASP A 11 -7.38 21.07 10.69
CA ASP A 11 -8.59 21.21 9.89
C ASP A 11 -8.83 19.92 9.06
N ASP A 12 -7.80 19.38 8.40
CA ASP A 12 -7.87 18.14 7.64
C ASP A 12 -8.26 16.94 8.54
N LEU A 13 -7.69 16.86 9.73
CA LEU A 13 -8.03 15.81 10.70
C LEU A 13 -9.46 15.98 11.23
N GLY A 14 -9.88 17.21 11.52
CA GLY A 14 -11.24 17.53 11.94
C GLY A 14 -12.28 17.10 10.89
N ALA A 15 -12.05 17.41 9.63
CA ALA A 15 -12.91 17.00 8.53
C ALA A 15 -13.03 15.48 8.42
N LYS A 16 -11.92 14.74 8.56
CA LYS A 16 -11.93 13.27 8.56
C LYS A 16 -12.73 12.70 9.74
N ILE A 17 -12.59 13.26 10.93
CA ILE A 17 -13.33 12.84 12.12
C ILE A 17 -14.84 13.04 11.94
N ILE A 18 -15.26 14.18 11.38
CA ILE A 18 -16.67 14.43 11.07
C ILE A 18 -17.19 13.37 10.11
N LYS A 19 -16.49 13.11 9.02
CA LYS A 19 -16.86 12.09 8.03
C LYS A 19 -16.95 10.68 8.63
N ILE A 20 -16.03 10.32 9.53
CA ILE A 20 -16.07 9.04 10.26
C ILE A 20 -17.32 8.94 11.14
N ASN A 21 -17.71 10.00 11.82
CA ASN A 21 -18.92 10.02 12.64
C ASN A 21 -20.18 9.86 11.78
N GLU A 22 -20.26 10.53 10.62
CA GLU A 22 -21.36 10.34 9.67
C GLU A 22 -21.44 8.88 9.19
N TYR A 23 -20.31 8.22 8.92
CA TYR A 23 -20.28 6.81 8.55
C TYR A 23 -20.76 5.89 9.68
N LYS A 24 -20.43 6.21 10.94
CA LYS A 24 -20.95 5.47 12.11
C LYS A 24 -22.47 5.62 12.24
N GLU A 25 -23.00 6.82 12.10
CA GLU A 25 -24.45 7.09 12.16
C GLU A 25 -25.20 6.36 11.04
N ARG A 26 -24.59 6.21 9.87
CA ARG A 26 -25.13 5.43 8.74
C ARG A 26 -24.94 3.92 8.88
N GLY A 27 -24.31 3.43 9.95
CA GLY A 27 -24.06 2.01 10.17
C GLY A 27 -23.00 1.38 9.24
N LEU A 28 -22.18 2.20 8.58
CA LEU A 28 -21.14 1.72 7.65
C LEU A 28 -19.88 1.25 8.37
N ILE A 29 -19.70 1.65 9.63
CA ILE A 29 -18.59 1.22 10.48
C ILE A 29 -19.16 0.28 11.56
N PRO A 30 -18.68 -0.96 11.65
CA PRO A 30 -19.13 -1.90 12.68
C PRO A 30 -18.88 -1.34 14.09
N ASN A 31 -19.82 -1.54 15.01
CA ASN A 31 -19.69 -1.11 16.40
C ASN A 31 -18.55 -1.81 17.14
N SER A 32 -18.11 -2.96 16.67
CA SER A 32 -17.00 -3.72 17.23
C SER A 32 -16.25 -4.40 16.09
N GLY A 33 -14.95 -4.52 16.25
CA GLY A 33 -14.11 -5.20 15.28
C GLY A 33 -12.99 -4.31 14.70
N SER A 34 -12.15 -4.93 13.91
CA SER A 34 -11.03 -4.26 13.27
C SER A 34 -11.49 -3.50 12.02
N PRO A 35 -10.84 -2.37 11.67
CA PRO A 35 -11.19 -1.57 10.49
C PRO A 35 -11.26 -2.35 9.19
N TYR A 36 -10.39 -3.36 9.00
CA TYR A 36 -10.38 -4.18 7.78
C TYR A 36 -11.68 -4.95 7.52
N LEU A 37 -12.63 -5.02 8.46
CA LEU A 37 -13.96 -5.61 8.29
C LEU A 37 -14.95 -4.66 7.59
N ILE A 38 -14.62 -3.39 7.45
CA ILE A 38 -15.44 -2.42 6.70
C ILE A 38 -15.49 -2.86 5.24
N ASN A 39 -16.69 -2.87 4.65
CA ASN A 39 -16.88 -3.34 3.28
C ASN A 39 -16.60 -2.25 2.24
N GLU A 40 -16.99 -1.02 2.53
CA GLU A 40 -16.87 0.12 1.62
C GLU A 40 -15.43 0.63 1.60
N PRO A 41 -14.71 0.58 0.46
CA PRO A 41 -13.31 1.02 0.39
C PRO A 41 -13.10 2.45 0.86
N GLU A 42 -13.94 3.39 0.41
CA GLU A 42 -13.83 4.79 0.83
C GLU A 42 -13.95 4.95 2.35
N VAL A 43 -14.91 4.25 2.96
CA VAL A 43 -15.10 4.25 4.43
C VAL A 43 -13.87 3.68 5.12
N PHE A 44 -13.39 2.52 4.65
CA PHE A 44 -12.22 1.86 5.20
C PHE A 44 -10.98 2.78 5.16
N PHE A 45 -10.62 3.29 3.98
CA PHE A 45 -9.45 4.15 3.83
C PHE A 45 -9.58 5.47 4.58
N THR A 46 -10.79 6.04 4.69
CA THR A 46 -11.03 7.21 5.55
C THR A 46 -10.76 6.88 7.02
N VAL A 47 -11.26 5.74 7.53
CA VAL A 47 -11.07 5.33 8.92
C VAL A 47 -9.59 5.10 9.25
N ILE A 48 -8.85 4.38 8.41
CA ILE A 48 -7.44 4.13 8.70
C ILE A 48 -6.56 5.36 8.50
N SER A 49 -6.99 6.35 7.70
CA SER A 49 -6.21 7.54 7.38
C SER A 49 -5.87 8.42 8.60
N VAL A 50 -6.63 8.32 9.68
CA VAL A 50 -6.36 9.03 10.94
C VAL A 50 -5.28 8.35 11.80
N GLY A 51 -4.88 7.13 11.45
CA GLY A 51 -3.85 6.37 12.14
C GLY A 51 -2.42 6.74 11.74
N THR A 52 -1.45 6.18 12.44
CA THR A 52 -0.03 6.26 12.06
C THR A 52 0.26 5.35 10.86
N ALA A 53 1.36 5.60 10.13
CA ALA A 53 1.76 4.75 9.02
C ALA A 53 1.94 3.27 9.43
N GLN A 54 2.49 3.03 10.62
CA GLN A 54 2.66 1.68 11.18
C GLN A 54 1.34 0.98 11.48
N ALA A 55 0.29 1.74 11.84
CA ALA A 55 -1.04 1.18 12.08
C ALA A 55 -1.83 0.95 10.78
N LYS A 56 -1.63 1.82 9.78
CA LYS A 56 -2.34 1.74 8.49
C LYS A 56 -1.95 0.50 7.68
N ALA A 57 -0.64 0.23 7.58
CA ALA A 57 -0.13 -0.80 6.69
C ALA A 57 -0.71 -2.21 6.99
N PRO A 58 -0.69 -2.71 8.24
CA PRO A 58 -1.27 -4.02 8.54
C PRO A 58 -2.79 -4.09 8.33
N GLU A 59 -3.52 -3.00 8.54
CA GLU A 59 -4.97 -2.98 8.30
C GLU A 59 -5.27 -2.98 6.80
N ALA A 60 -4.49 -2.25 5.99
CA ALA A 60 -4.61 -2.28 4.53
C ALA A 60 -4.29 -3.67 3.97
N GLU A 61 -3.24 -4.35 4.46
CA GLU A 61 -2.92 -5.72 4.09
C GLU A 61 -4.10 -6.67 4.33
N LYS A 62 -4.69 -6.63 5.54
CA LYS A 62 -5.83 -7.48 5.89
C LYS A 62 -7.07 -7.16 5.03
N PHE A 63 -7.32 -5.88 4.78
CA PHE A 63 -8.43 -5.44 3.94
C PHE A 63 -8.27 -5.95 2.50
N ILE A 64 -7.10 -5.75 1.90
CA ILE A 64 -6.77 -6.20 0.54
C ILE A 64 -6.89 -7.73 0.45
N ALA A 65 -6.28 -8.47 1.39
CA ALA A 65 -6.37 -9.92 1.42
C ALA A 65 -7.82 -10.41 1.45
N ARG A 66 -8.66 -9.78 2.30
CA ARG A 66 -10.08 -10.12 2.38
C ARG A 66 -10.84 -9.81 1.10
N LYS A 67 -10.60 -8.64 0.50
CA LYS A 67 -11.24 -8.22 -0.76
C LYS A 67 -10.89 -9.15 -1.92
N MET A 68 -9.65 -9.59 -1.96
CA MET A 68 -9.12 -10.47 -3.01
C MET A 68 -9.36 -11.97 -2.74
N GLY A 69 -9.84 -12.34 -1.55
CA GLY A 69 -9.95 -13.76 -1.15
C GLY A 69 -8.60 -14.45 -1.00
N TRP A 70 -7.52 -13.70 -0.73
CA TRP A 70 -6.16 -14.23 -0.59
C TRP A 70 -5.87 -14.72 0.82
N THR A 71 -5.01 -15.72 0.93
CA THR A 71 -4.57 -16.28 2.21
C THR A 71 -3.27 -15.64 2.65
N LYS A 72 -3.21 -15.12 3.88
CA LYS A 72 -1.97 -14.59 4.45
C LYS A 72 -0.96 -15.72 4.68
N ILE A 73 0.29 -15.47 4.32
CA ILE A 73 1.41 -16.40 4.51
C ILE A 73 2.17 -16.06 5.79
N SER A 74 2.79 -17.08 6.40
CA SER A 74 3.67 -16.85 7.54
C SER A 74 4.92 -16.07 7.10
N PRO A 75 5.32 -15.02 7.85
CA PRO A 75 6.54 -14.26 7.54
C PRO A 75 7.84 -15.09 7.56
N SER A 76 7.82 -16.30 8.13
CA SER A 76 8.96 -17.23 8.14
C SER A 76 9.20 -17.90 6.78
N LEU A 77 8.26 -17.80 5.85
CA LEU A 77 8.40 -18.29 4.50
C LEU A 77 8.86 -17.14 3.60
N ASN A 78 9.91 -17.34 2.82
CA ASN A 78 10.40 -16.34 1.84
C ASN A 78 9.47 -16.17 0.63
N LYS A 79 8.16 -16.21 0.83
CA LYS A 79 7.15 -16.33 -0.23
C LYS A 79 6.18 -15.14 -0.28
N GLY A 80 6.62 -13.98 0.21
CA GLY A 80 5.79 -12.78 0.23
C GLY A 80 4.71 -12.78 1.32
N ASP A 81 3.70 -11.95 1.14
CA ASP A 81 2.66 -11.69 2.14
C ASP A 81 1.43 -12.60 1.97
N PHE A 82 1.09 -12.95 0.73
CA PHE A 82 -0.15 -13.65 0.40
C PHE A 82 0.04 -14.75 -0.63
N LYS A 83 -0.92 -15.69 -0.61
CA LYS A 83 -1.11 -16.73 -1.61
C LYS A 83 -2.50 -16.57 -2.24
N THR A 84 -2.55 -16.54 -3.57
CA THR A 84 -3.82 -16.49 -4.32
C THR A 84 -4.48 -17.87 -4.42
N PRO A 85 -5.78 -17.95 -4.79
CA PRO A 85 -6.43 -19.22 -5.07
C PRO A 85 -5.75 -20.06 -6.15
N GLU A 86 -5.07 -19.40 -7.12
CA GLU A 86 -4.32 -20.03 -8.21
C GLU A 86 -2.91 -20.50 -7.79
N ASN A 87 -2.59 -20.38 -6.50
CA ASN A 87 -1.30 -20.71 -5.89
C ASN A 87 -0.13 -19.75 -6.21
N ASN A 88 -0.39 -18.56 -6.72
CA ASN A 88 0.65 -17.54 -6.90
C ASN A 88 0.97 -16.87 -5.56
N TYR A 89 2.25 -16.50 -5.37
CA TYR A 89 2.74 -15.79 -4.21
C TYR A 89 2.87 -14.29 -4.50
N ILE A 90 2.29 -13.47 -3.62
CA ILE A 90 2.21 -12.01 -3.78
C ILE A 90 2.96 -11.33 -2.63
N GLU A 91 3.85 -10.42 -2.97
CA GLU A 91 4.40 -9.43 -2.04
C GLU A 91 3.64 -8.11 -2.20
N LEU A 92 3.03 -7.62 -1.15
CA LEU A 92 2.31 -6.36 -1.15
C LEU A 92 3.21 -5.21 -0.75
N LYS A 93 3.25 -4.17 -1.57
CA LYS A 93 3.92 -2.91 -1.30
C LYS A 93 2.89 -1.79 -1.28
N ASN A 94 2.44 -1.40 -0.09
CA ASN A 94 1.49 -0.30 0.04
C ASN A 94 2.19 1.03 0.39
N SER A 95 1.68 2.11 -0.18
CA SER A 95 2.15 3.48 0.02
C SER A 95 0.94 4.38 0.18
N PHE A 96 0.93 5.17 1.25
CA PHE A 96 -0.12 6.15 1.49
C PHE A 96 0.36 7.52 1.05
N SER A 97 -0.57 8.37 0.60
CA SER A 97 -0.25 9.72 0.19
C SER A 97 0.53 10.46 1.27
N ASN A 98 1.57 11.13 0.86
CA ASN A 98 2.41 11.94 1.73
C ASN A 98 2.52 13.36 1.18
N LYS A 99 3.15 14.28 1.91
CA LYS A 99 3.35 15.68 1.48
C LYS A 99 4.10 15.81 0.14
N ALA A 100 4.92 14.82 -0.21
CA ALA A 100 5.68 14.82 -1.46
C ALA A 100 4.89 14.26 -2.65
N GLY A 101 3.74 13.61 -2.42
CA GLY A 101 2.93 12.98 -3.46
C GLY A 101 3.71 11.90 -4.21
N CYS A 102 4.31 10.96 -3.48
CA CYS A 102 5.13 9.91 -4.06
C CYS A 102 4.61 8.51 -3.68
N LEU A 103 4.64 7.61 -4.65
CA LEU A 103 4.64 6.17 -4.41
C LEU A 103 6.01 5.80 -3.82
N ASN A 104 6.02 5.27 -2.61
CA ASN A 104 7.23 4.83 -1.93
C ASN A 104 7.17 3.33 -1.69
N LEU A 105 7.89 2.57 -2.48
CA LEU A 105 8.07 1.14 -2.31
C LEU A 105 9.33 0.91 -1.48
N ARG A 106 9.19 0.28 -0.33
CA ARG A 106 10.30 0.01 0.58
C ARG A 106 10.45 -1.47 0.84
N GLN A 107 11.65 -1.88 1.24
CA GLN A 107 11.97 -3.27 1.55
C GLN A 107 11.60 -4.21 0.39
N ILE A 108 11.95 -3.83 -0.83
CA ILE A 108 11.85 -4.71 -1.99
C ILE A 108 12.97 -5.74 -1.85
N ARG A 109 12.60 -7.01 -1.77
CA ARG A 109 13.49 -8.14 -1.48
C ARG A 109 13.48 -9.08 -2.68
N LEU A 110 14.39 -8.86 -3.63
CA LEU A 110 14.47 -9.66 -4.86
C LEU A 110 14.87 -11.13 -4.61
N TRP A 111 15.31 -11.45 -3.42
CA TRP A 111 15.62 -12.82 -3.00
C TRP A 111 14.38 -13.61 -2.49
N GLN A 112 13.21 -12.98 -2.39
CA GLN A 112 11.98 -13.67 -2.03
C GLN A 112 11.44 -14.46 -3.23
N GLU A 113 10.89 -15.65 -2.95
CA GLU A 113 10.25 -16.51 -3.94
C GLU A 113 8.79 -16.07 -4.16
N VAL A 114 8.61 -14.94 -4.84
CA VAL A 114 7.29 -14.38 -5.14
C VAL A 114 7.06 -14.38 -6.65
N ASP A 115 5.80 -14.58 -7.05
CA ASP A 115 5.42 -14.50 -8.47
C ASP A 115 5.15 -13.05 -8.88
N TYR A 116 4.56 -12.27 -7.95
CA TYR A 116 4.15 -10.89 -8.22
C TYR A 116 4.41 -9.95 -7.06
N TYR A 117 4.64 -8.69 -7.41
CA TYR A 117 4.58 -7.54 -6.50
C TYR A 117 3.32 -6.74 -6.79
N LEU A 118 2.43 -6.64 -5.79
CA LEU A 118 1.28 -5.75 -5.84
C LEU A 118 1.65 -4.43 -5.19
N CYS A 119 1.79 -3.38 -6.00
CA CYS A 119 2.13 -2.04 -5.56
C CYS A 119 0.88 -1.16 -5.50
N VAL A 120 0.49 -0.72 -4.31
CA VAL A 120 -0.74 0.05 -4.08
C VAL A 120 -0.39 1.41 -3.53
N TYR A 121 -0.71 2.47 -4.28
CA TYR A 121 -0.68 3.84 -3.79
C TYR A 121 -2.09 4.27 -3.42
N ILE A 122 -2.29 4.65 -2.17
CA ILE A 122 -3.58 5.15 -1.66
C ILE A 122 -3.50 6.67 -1.52
N ASP A 123 -4.32 7.38 -2.30
CA ASP A 123 -4.54 8.81 -2.10
C ASP A 123 -5.61 9.00 -1.02
N GLU A 124 -5.17 9.39 0.17
CA GLU A 124 -6.04 9.59 1.34
C GLU A 124 -6.93 10.84 1.22
N THR A 125 -6.72 11.68 0.22
CA THR A 125 -7.52 12.89 -0.04
C THR A 125 -8.60 12.64 -1.09
N ASN A 126 -8.30 11.79 -2.06
CA ASN A 126 -9.24 11.35 -3.10
C ASN A 126 -8.90 9.92 -3.53
N ILE A 127 -9.69 8.97 -3.05
CA ILE A 127 -9.47 7.54 -3.29
C ILE A 127 -9.43 7.19 -4.79
N ASP A 128 -10.12 7.95 -5.64
CA ASP A 128 -10.14 7.71 -7.09
C ASP A 128 -8.79 7.95 -7.76
N ASN A 129 -7.92 8.76 -7.14
CA ASN A 129 -6.55 8.98 -7.59
C ASN A 129 -5.58 7.88 -7.16
N SER A 130 -6.06 6.89 -6.43
CA SER A 130 -5.24 5.77 -6.00
C SER A 130 -4.86 4.88 -7.18
N VAL A 131 -3.65 4.33 -7.13
CA VAL A 131 -3.06 3.54 -8.21
C VAL A 131 -2.74 2.14 -7.70
N VAL A 132 -3.07 1.14 -8.50
CA VAL A 132 -2.77 -0.27 -8.23
C VAL A 132 -2.02 -0.84 -9.42
N LEU A 133 -0.81 -1.33 -9.17
CA LEU A 133 0.11 -1.85 -10.16
C LEU A 133 0.48 -3.28 -9.78
N LEU A 134 0.52 -4.17 -10.77
CA LEU A 134 0.95 -5.55 -10.60
C LEU A 134 2.15 -5.81 -11.50
N LEU A 135 3.27 -6.13 -10.88
CA LEU A 135 4.52 -6.46 -11.57
C LEU A 135 4.84 -7.94 -11.31
N THR A 136 5.34 -8.64 -12.33
CA THR A 136 5.99 -9.93 -12.10
C THR A 136 7.29 -9.74 -11.32
N HIS A 137 7.86 -10.83 -10.81
CA HIS A 137 9.16 -10.76 -10.14
C HIS A 137 10.24 -10.20 -11.05
N GLU A 138 10.33 -10.68 -12.29
CA GLU A 138 11.29 -10.22 -13.30
C GLU A 138 11.12 -8.73 -13.62
N GLN A 139 9.89 -8.26 -13.78
CA GLN A 139 9.61 -6.83 -14.01
C GLN A 139 10.06 -5.96 -12.83
N MET A 140 9.87 -6.44 -11.60
CA MET A 140 10.36 -5.72 -10.42
C MET A 140 11.89 -5.68 -10.37
N GLU A 141 12.58 -6.76 -10.77
CA GLU A 141 14.05 -6.77 -10.90
C GLU A 141 14.53 -5.73 -11.92
N GLU A 142 13.89 -5.67 -13.09
CA GLU A 142 14.20 -4.67 -14.12
C GLU A 142 14.04 -3.24 -13.59
N GLU A 143 12.90 -2.94 -12.94
CA GLU A 143 12.64 -1.59 -12.40
C GLU A 143 13.59 -1.23 -11.24
N VAL A 144 13.96 -2.19 -10.41
CA VAL A 144 14.98 -1.99 -9.38
C VAL A 144 16.33 -1.67 -10.01
N ALA A 145 16.70 -2.32 -11.11
CA ALA A 145 17.96 -2.02 -11.83
C ALA A 145 17.95 -0.62 -12.45
N ILE A 146 16.78 -0.12 -12.88
CA ILE A 146 16.64 1.20 -13.52
C ILE A 146 16.59 2.32 -12.49
N CYS A 147 15.79 2.20 -11.44
CA CYS A 147 15.48 3.30 -10.52
C CYS A 147 15.54 2.92 -9.03
N GLY A 148 15.92 1.69 -8.71
CA GLY A 148 16.03 1.23 -7.33
C GLY A 148 17.25 1.80 -6.61
N SER A 149 17.10 2.06 -5.32
CA SER A 149 18.19 2.41 -4.41
C SER A 149 18.38 1.30 -3.41
N ALA A 150 19.60 0.78 -3.29
CA ALA A 150 19.92 -0.19 -2.25
C ALA A 150 19.76 0.47 -0.87
N THR A 151 18.98 -0.17 -0.02
CA THR A 151 18.83 0.23 1.38
C THR A 151 19.46 -0.86 2.25
N HIS A 152 20.19 -0.45 3.26
CA HIS A 152 20.76 -1.41 4.20
C HIS A 152 19.60 -2.03 5.00
N GLY A 153 19.43 -3.34 4.85
CA GLY A 153 18.61 -4.14 5.75
C GLY A 153 19.13 -4.06 7.20
N THR A 154 18.47 -4.74 8.13
CA THR A 154 18.92 -4.80 9.52
C THR A 154 20.37 -5.30 9.61
N ALA A 155 21.11 -4.91 10.66
CA ALA A 155 22.53 -5.25 10.84
C ALA A 155 22.87 -6.75 10.67
N ALA A 156 21.92 -7.63 10.97
CA ALA A 156 22.05 -9.08 10.77
C ALA A 156 22.02 -9.49 9.28
N ALA A 157 21.31 -8.77 8.44
CA ALA A 157 21.25 -9.01 6.99
C ALA A 157 22.53 -8.53 6.27
N ASN A 158 23.21 -7.53 6.82
CA ASN A 158 24.44 -6.96 6.24
C ASN A 158 25.69 -7.85 6.42
N ALA A 159 25.68 -8.78 7.37
CA ALA A 159 26.84 -9.58 7.67
C ALA A 159 27.30 -10.50 6.52
N ASN A 160 26.39 -10.83 5.58
CA ASN A 160 26.66 -11.81 4.51
C ASN A 160 26.35 -11.33 3.08
N ASN A 161 26.03 -10.07 2.84
CA ASN A 161 25.63 -9.51 1.50
C ASN A 161 24.48 -10.26 0.80
N GLN A 162 23.76 -11.13 1.50
CA GLN A 162 22.77 -12.03 0.88
C GLN A 162 21.34 -11.49 0.92
N ASN A 163 21.08 -10.42 1.68
CA ASN A 163 19.71 -9.90 1.87
C ASN A 163 19.66 -8.39 1.65
N ILE A 164 20.03 -7.95 0.46
CA ILE A 164 19.90 -6.54 0.07
C ILE A 164 18.41 -6.22 -0.08
N GLU A 165 17.98 -5.14 0.58
CA GLU A 165 16.66 -4.55 0.37
C GLU A 165 16.80 -3.34 -0.54
N TYR A 166 15.83 -3.14 -1.42
CA TYR A 166 15.77 -1.98 -2.30
C TYR A 166 14.58 -1.10 -1.96
N SER A 167 14.65 0.14 -2.40
CA SER A 167 13.53 1.08 -2.37
C SER A 167 13.39 1.77 -3.72
N ILE A 168 12.14 2.03 -4.11
CA ILE A 168 11.80 2.82 -5.29
C ILE A 168 10.88 3.95 -4.84
N THR A 169 11.15 5.18 -5.31
CA THR A 169 10.31 6.34 -5.03
C THR A 169 9.95 7.00 -6.36
N ILE A 170 8.65 7.05 -6.67
CA ILE A 170 8.14 7.65 -7.91
C ILE A 170 7.16 8.76 -7.57
N LYS A 171 7.40 9.95 -8.10
CA LYS A 171 6.48 11.09 -7.91
C LYS A 171 5.19 10.86 -8.70
N ILE A 172 4.04 10.97 -8.04
CA ILE A 172 2.72 10.91 -8.68
C ILE A 172 2.62 12.05 -9.70
N GLY A 173 2.07 11.74 -10.88
CA GLY A 173 1.98 12.69 -12.01
C GLY A 173 3.29 12.91 -12.77
N SER A 174 4.38 12.21 -12.43
CA SER A 174 5.63 12.27 -13.21
C SER A 174 5.53 11.41 -14.49
N PRO A 175 6.40 11.67 -15.51
CA PRO A 175 6.50 10.80 -16.69
C PRO A 175 6.80 9.34 -16.34
N MET A 176 7.64 9.08 -15.32
CA MET A 176 7.92 7.74 -14.83
C MET A 176 6.67 7.06 -14.29
N MET A 177 5.84 7.78 -13.52
CA MET A 177 4.58 7.22 -13.02
C MET A 177 3.60 6.90 -14.15
N ALA A 178 3.53 7.75 -15.19
CA ALA A 178 2.72 7.49 -16.36
C ALA A 178 3.18 6.22 -17.10
N GLN A 179 4.48 6.00 -17.26
CA GLN A 179 5.05 4.77 -17.84
C GLN A 179 4.74 3.53 -17.00
N TRP A 180 4.81 3.65 -15.67
CA TRP A 180 4.47 2.54 -14.77
C TRP A 180 2.98 2.18 -14.85
N ILE A 181 2.10 3.19 -14.91
CA ILE A 181 0.67 2.94 -15.09
C ILE A 181 0.41 2.29 -16.46
N GLU A 182 1.03 2.75 -17.53
CA GLU A 182 0.88 2.17 -18.86
C GLU A 182 1.29 0.69 -18.89
N LYS A 183 2.40 0.34 -18.22
CA LYS A 183 2.96 -1.03 -18.23
C LYS A 183 2.30 -1.98 -17.24
N TYR A 184 1.93 -1.50 -16.05
CA TYR A 184 1.67 -2.36 -14.89
C TYR A 184 0.30 -2.14 -14.25
N ASN A 185 -0.54 -1.24 -14.79
CA ASN A 185 -1.87 -0.97 -14.22
C ASN A 185 -2.70 -2.25 -14.13
N ALA A 186 -3.33 -2.48 -12.98
CA ALA A 186 -4.15 -3.64 -12.69
C ALA A 186 -5.60 -3.21 -12.38
N PRO A 187 -6.39 -2.81 -13.40
CA PRO A 187 -7.71 -2.21 -13.19
C PRO A 187 -8.69 -3.14 -12.48
N ASP A 188 -8.65 -4.45 -12.77
CA ASP A 188 -9.56 -5.42 -12.13
C ASP A 188 -9.25 -5.55 -10.63
N ILE A 189 -7.96 -5.62 -10.27
CA ILE A 189 -7.53 -5.64 -8.86
C ILE A 189 -7.88 -4.30 -8.20
N ARG A 190 -7.65 -3.18 -8.88
CA ARG A 190 -8.02 -1.85 -8.39
C ARG A 190 -9.51 -1.77 -8.05
N ASN A 191 -10.37 -2.22 -8.95
CA ASN A 191 -11.82 -2.19 -8.76
C ASN A 191 -12.27 -3.03 -7.56
N GLN A 192 -11.61 -4.16 -7.31
CA GLN A 192 -11.90 -4.98 -6.13
C GLN A 192 -11.46 -4.32 -4.82
N ILE A 193 -10.30 -3.64 -4.81
CA ILE A 193 -9.71 -3.03 -3.60
C ILE A 193 -10.32 -1.66 -3.32
N ILE A 194 -10.49 -0.83 -4.34
CA ILE A 194 -10.80 0.60 -4.21
C ILE A 194 -12.26 0.90 -4.58
N GLY A 195 -12.85 0.06 -5.43
CA GLY A 195 -14.14 0.29 -6.05
C GLY A 195 -14.00 1.01 -7.39
N GLY A 196 -14.95 0.86 -8.22
CA GLY A 196 -15.09 1.54 -9.51
C GLY A 196 -16.29 2.45 -9.53
#